data_bc927a06c789b9e4495057d1ab6e5e59
#
_entry.id   bc927a06c789b9e4495057d1ab6e5e59
#
_cell.length_a   1.000
_cell.length_b   1.000
_cell.length_c   1.000
_cell.angle_alpha   90.00
_cell.angle_beta   90.00
_cell.angle_gamma   90.00
#
_symmetry.space_group_name_H-M   'P 1'
#
loop_
_entity.id
_entity.type
_entity.pdbx_description
1 polymer ?
#
loop_
_entity_poly.entity_id
_entity_poly.type
_entity_poly.pdbx_seq_one_letter_code
_entity_poly.pdbx_strand_id
1 'polypeptide(L)'
;MVTREEWIYMPDRVFTSEQRNELRTVMLEAGFPLIKEFGVTHTSISKLTDAAGIAKGTFYHFWKNKEEYLAELIRYHRQKMIPVLISEDVLTGKRKLGREEARVFFHYLVDKEKSIYANMTLEDESKLVSLTSDFDPDEEKETSIVVKLLSMLEGVKPNVDMLLLANMTKILVITAEAKDELHERVYEKTIDTLIDSILNIIFEKGCD
;
A
#
# COMPACT_ATOMS: atom_id res chain seq x y z
N MET A 1 -13.29 19.79 19.70
CA MET A 1 -12.38 18.64 19.85
C MET A 1 -13.01 17.74 20.90
N VAL A 2 -13.59 16.62 20.49
CA VAL A 2 -14.28 15.67 21.39
C VAL A 2 -13.19 14.82 22.03
N THR A 3 -13.20 14.69 23.36
CA THR A 3 -12.18 13.94 24.09
C THR A 3 -12.41 12.44 23.95
N ARG A 4 -11.33 11.64 24.08
CA ARG A 4 -11.33 10.17 23.97
C ARG A 4 -12.37 9.49 24.89
N GLU A 5 -12.71 10.11 26.02
CA GLU A 5 -13.68 9.60 27.02
C GLU A 5 -15.14 9.77 26.57
N GLU A 6 -15.44 10.74 25.73
CA GLU A 6 -16.80 11.00 25.24
C GLU A 6 -17.30 9.98 24.19
N TRP A 7 -16.40 9.17 23.62
CA TRP A 7 -16.74 8.14 22.59
C TRP A 7 -17.20 6.82 23.21
N ILE A 8 -16.91 6.56 24.50
CA ILE A 8 -17.07 5.23 25.13
C ILE A 8 -18.53 4.93 25.52
N TYR A 9 -19.40 5.93 25.69
CA TYR A 9 -20.74 5.73 26.23
C TYR A 9 -21.81 6.59 25.52
N MET A 10 -22.24 6.19 24.31
CA MET A 10 -23.42 6.79 23.67
C MET A 10 -24.27 5.73 22.96
N PRO A 11 -25.31 5.18 23.63
CA PRO A 11 -26.38 4.49 22.93
C PRO A 11 -27.20 5.52 22.14
N ASP A 12 -27.47 5.25 20.85
CA ASP A 12 -28.39 5.98 19.96
C ASP A 12 -28.04 7.40 19.50
N ARG A 13 -26.76 7.79 19.43
CA ARG A 13 -26.42 9.06 18.79
C ARG A 13 -26.41 8.93 17.27
N VAL A 14 -27.27 9.71 16.63
CA VAL A 14 -27.18 9.98 15.18
C VAL A 14 -25.94 10.85 14.97
N PHE A 15 -24.82 10.25 14.56
CA PHE A 15 -23.61 10.99 14.21
C PHE A 15 -23.91 11.94 13.05
N THR A 16 -23.43 13.19 13.14
CA THR A 16 -23.40 14.08 11.98
C THR A 16 -22.48 13.51 10.90
N SER A 17 -22.62 13.94 9.65
CA SER A 17 -21.75 13.52 8.56
C SER A 17 -20.27 13.80 8.87
N GLU A 18 -19.97 14.92 9.54
CA GLU A 18 -18.63 15.34 9.95
C GLU A 18 -18.06 14.40 11.02
N GLN A 19 -18.81 14.10 12.08
CA GLN A 19 -18.44 13.15 13.12
C GLN A 19 -18.23 11.72 12.57
N ARG A 20 -19.03 11.31 11.58
CA ARG A 20 -18.83 10.03 10.88
C ARG A 20 -17.50 10.00 10.14
N ASN A 21 -17.16 11.06 9.41
CA ASN A 21 -15.91 11.13 8.66
C ASN A 21 -14.69 11.16 9.60
N GLU A 22 -14.76 11.92 10.70
CA GLU A 22 -13.69 11.92 11.71
C GLU A 22 -13.48 10.52 12.30
N LEU A 23 -14.55 9.86 12.72
CA LEU A 23 -14.48 8.52 13.32
C LEU A 23 -13.93 7.48 12.32
N ARG A 24 -14.36 7.56 11.06
CA ARG A 24 -13.84 6.72 9.98
C ARG A 24 -12.35 6.92 9.79
N THR A 25 -11.88 8.18 9.80
CA THR A 25 -10.46 8.53 9.70
C THR A 25 -9.67 7.98 10.88
N VAL A 26 -10.15 8.14 12.11
CA VAL A 26 -9.51 7.59 13.32
C VAL A 26 -9.32 6.08 13.21
N MET A 27 -10.34 5.35 12.73
CA MET A 27 -10.23 3.90 12.53
C MET A 27 -9.22 3.53 11.44
N LEU A 28 -9.16 4.28 10.34
CA LEU A 28 -8.18 4.06 9.27
C LEU A 28 -6.76 4.38 9.74
N GLU A 29 -6.57 5.42 10.55
CA GLU A 29 -5.26 5.76 11.12
C GLU A 29 -4.76 4.73 12.15
N ALA A 30 -5.67 4.10 12.90
CA ALA A 30 -5.32 3.02 13.81
C ALA A 30 -4.91 1.72 13.10
N GLY A 31 -5.29 1.54 11.84
CA GLY A 31 -5.12 0.27 11.12
C GLY A 31 -3.69 -0.04 10.73
N PHE A 32 -2.96 0.92 10.17
CA PHE A 32 -1.61 0.66 9.68
C PHE A 32 -0.63 0.24 10.80
N PRO A 33 -0.57 0.91 11.96
CA PRO A 33 0.24 0.46 13.09
C PRO A 33 -0.06 -0.98 13.53
N LEU A 34 -1.33 -1.37 13.52
CA LEU A 34 -1.74 -2.73 13.89
C LEU A 34 -1.31 -3.77 12.84
N ILE A 35 -1.43 -3.43 11.56
CA ILE A 35 -0.95 -4.31 10.48
C ILE A 35 0.55 -4.47 10.55
N LYS A 36 1.29 -3.40 10.83
CA LYS A 36 2.74 -3.43 11.02
C LYS A 36 3.16 -4.32 12.19
N GLU A 37 2.41 -4.29 13.29
CA GLU A 37 2.71 -5.08 14.49
C GLU A 37 2.30 -6.55 14.38
N PHE A 38 1.10 -6.82 13.83
CA PHE A 38 0.48 -8.15 13.86
C PHE A 38 0.34 -8.81 12.48
N GLY A 39 0.60 -8.09 11.39
CA GLY A 39 0.26 -8.52 10.03
C GLY A 39 -1.25 -8.42 9.76
N VAL A 40 -1.62 -8.57 8.50
CA VAL A 40 -3.03 -8.49 8.06
C VAL A 40 -3.87 -9.59 8.69
N THR A 41 -3.39 -10.82 8.68
CA THR A 41 -4.13 -12.00 9.17
C THR A 41 -4.49 -11.88 10.64
N HIS A 42 -3.56 -11.44 11.49
CA HIS A 42 -3.74 -11.36 12.96
C HIS A 42 -4.30 -10.03 13.46
N THR A 43 -4.51 -9.06 12.59
CA THR A 43 -5.23 -7.82 12.88
C THR A 43 -6.73 -8.11 12.87
N SER A 44 -7.34 -8.21 14.05
CA SER A 44 -8.78 -8.48 14.20
C SER A 44 -9.59 -7.19 14.32
N ILE A 45 -10.90 -7.26 14.00
CA ILE A 45 -11.83 -6.12 14.21
C ILE A 45 -11.82 -5.65 15.67
N SER A 46 -11.69 -6.56 16.64
CA SER A 46 -11.60 -6.17 18.04
C SER A 46 -10.34 -5.33 18.31
N LYS A 47 -9.16 -5.75 17.83
CA LYS A 47 -7.93 -4.94 17.95
C LYS A 47 -8.08 -3.56 17.32
N LEU A 48 -8.72 -3.47 16.15
CA LEU A 48 -8.96 -2.20 15.45
C LEU A 48 -9.87 -1.27 16.27
N THR A 49 -10.98 -1.81 16.79
CA THR A 49 -11.93 -1.02 17.58
C THR A 49 -11.36 -0.62 18.94
N ASP A 50 -10.59 -1.49 19.58
CA ASP A 50 -9.90 -1.19 20.83
C ASP A 50 -8.85 -0.08 20.65
N ALA A 51 -8.03 -0.17 19.58
CA ALA A 51 -7.03 0.85 19.27
C ALA A 51 -7.67 2.21 18.88
N ALA A 52 -8.81 2.20 18.19
CA ALA A 52 -9.57 3.40 17.85
C ALA A 52 -10.40 3.94 19.03
N GLY A 53 -10.54 3.19 20.14
CA GLY A 53 -11.35 3.57 21.29
C GLY A 53 -12.85 3.58 21.00
N ILE A 54 -13.37 2.67 20.17
CA ILE A 54 -14.78 2.60 19.77
C ILE A 54 -15.40 1.24 20.07
N ALA A 55 -16.73 1.19 20.13
CA ALA A 55 -17.45 -0.06 20.26
C ALA A 55 -17.42 -0.87 18.95
N LYS A 56 -17.34 -2.21 19.04
CA LYS A 56 -17.34 -3.09 17.87
C LYS A 56 -18.56 -2.91 16.96
N GLY A 57 -19.73 -2.58 17.52
CA GLY A 57 -20.93 -2.26 16.74
C GLY A 57 -20.74 -1.04 15.82
N THR A 58 -19.94 -0.05 16.27
CA THR A 58 -19.63 1.16 15.47
C THR A 58 -18.85 0.83 14.21
N PHE A 59 -17.93 -0.15 14.27
CA PHE A 59 -17.20 -0.62 13.08
C PHE A 59 -18.17 -1.07 11.97
N TYR A 60 -19.20 -1.85 12.30
CA TYR A 60 -20.15 -2.38 11.33
C TYR A 60 -21.10 -1.35 10.73
N HIS A 61 -21.12 -0.11 11.23
CA HIS A 61 -21.79 1.00 10.56
C HIS A 61 -21.00 1.54 9.36
N PHE A 62 -19.69 1.24 9.27
CA PHE A 62 -18.80 1.73 8.20
C PHE A 62 -18.42 0.62 7.22
N TRP A 63 -18.15 -0.60 7.72
CA TRP A 63 -17.68 -1.73 6.91
C TRP A 63 -18.41 -3.01 7.31
N LYS A 64 -18.83 -3.78 6.31
CA LYS A 64 -19.54 -5.05 6.53
C LYS A 64 -18.64 -6.13 7.14
N ASN A 65 -17.35 -6.09 6.79
CA ASN A 65 -16.35 -7.07 7.21
C ASN A 65 -14.94 -6.45 7.24
N LYS A 66 -13.96 -7.24 7.64
CA LYS A 66 -12.56 -6.84 7.71
C LYS A 66 -11.99 -6.55 6.32
N GLU A 67 -12.37 -7.30 5.32
CA GLU A 67 -11.89 -7.19 3.95
C GLU A 67 -12.28 -5.82 3.35
N GLU A 68 -13.52 -5.39 3.54
CA GLU A 68 -13.98 -4.08 3.08
C GLU A 68 -13.21 -2.94 3.79
N TYR A 69 -12.96 -3.09 5.09
CA TYR A 69 -12.12 -2.16 5.84
C TYR A 69 -10.69 -2.11 5.31
N LEU A 70 -10.06 -3.27 5.08
CA LEU A 70 -8.68 -3.35 4.58
C LEU A 70 -8.55 -2.75 3.18
N ALA A 71 -9.52 -2.99 2.31
CA ALA A 71 -9.56 -2.37 0.98
C ALA A 71 -9.58 -0.84 1.07
N GLU A 72 -10.35 -0.28 2.01
CA GLU A 72 -10.37 1.16 2.22
C GLU A 72 -9.12 1.68 2.90
N LEU A 73 -8.57 0.95 3.88
CA LEU A 73 -7.31 1.30 4.54
C LEU A 73 -6.16 1.42 3.53
N ILE A 74 -6.06 0.48 2.57
CA ILE A 74 -5.06 0.53 1.51
C ILE A 74 -5.26 1.77 0.63
N ARG A 75 -6.52 2.07 0.23
CA ARG A 75 -6.81 3.28 -0.55
C ARG A 75 -6.43 4.55 0.22
N TYR A 76 -6.78 4.62 1.49
CA TYR A 76 -6.45 5.73 2.38
C TYR A 76 -4.94 5.91 2.54
N HIS A 77 -4.21 4.83 2.80
CA HIS A 77 -2.75 4.85 2.89
C HIS A 77 -2.11 5.31 1.58
N ARG A 78 -2.57 4.77 0.45
CA ARG A 78 -2.11 5.19 -0.89
C ARG A 78 -2.32 6.67 -1.13
N GLN A 79 -3.50 7.20 -0.82
CA GLN A 79 -3.81 8.63 -0.98
C GLN A 79 -2.90 9.53 -0.14
N LYS A 80 -2.52 9.09 1.05
CA LYS A 80 -1.54 9.81 1.90
C LYS A 80 -0.13 9.75 1.36
N MET A 81 0.26 8.63 0.78
CA MET A 81 1.65 8.40 0.36
C MET A 81 1.95 8.89 -1.06
N ILE A 82 0.95 8.91 -1.95
CA ILE A 82 1.14 9.39 -3.32
C ILE A 82 1.79 10.79 -3.35
N PRO A 83 1.31 11.82 -2.62
CA PRO A 83 1.93 13.15 -2.66
C PRO A 83 3.36 13.21 -2.08
N VAL A 84 3.73 12.21 -1.25
CA VAL A 84 5.09 12.11 -0.68
C VAL A 84 6.08 11.53 -1.70
N LEU A 85 5.61 10.58 -2.52
CA LEU A 85 6.43 9.85 -3.49
C LEU A 85 6.41 10.48 -4.88
N ILE A 86 5.30 11.13 -5.23
CA ILE A 86 5.01 11.60 -6.59
C ILE A 86 4.59 13.07 -6.51
N SER A 87 5.35 13.94 -7.17
CA SER A 87 5.02 15.38 -7.20
C SER A 87 3.73 15.65 -8.00
N GLU A 88 3.09 16.78 -7.71
CA GLU A 88 1.85 17.21 -8.39
C GLU A 88 2.02 17.31 -9.91
N ASP A 89 3.20 17.71 -10.39
CA ASP A 89 3.47 17.80 -11.83
C ASP A 89 3.48 16.43 -12.52
N VAL A 90 3.86 15.36 -11.82
CA VAL A 90 3.74 13.99 -12.31
C VAL A 90 2.29 13.53 -12.28
N LEU A 91 1.56 13.80 -11.19
CA LEU A 91 0.14 13.42 -11.06
C LEU A 91 -0.73 14.12 -12.11
N THR A 92 -0.39 15.34 -12.49
CA THR A 92 -1.08 16.11 -13.54
C THR A 92 -0.58 15.83 -14.96
N GLY A 93 0.42 14.95 -15.12
CA GLY A 93 0.99 14.57 -16.42
C GLY A 93 1.87 15.64 -17.07
N LYS A 94 2.25 16.70 -16.34
CA LYS A 94 3.16 17.75 -16.84
C LYS A 94 4.60 17.26 -17.00
N ARG A 95 5.02 16.29 -16.18
CA ARG A 95 6.28 15.53 -16.31
C ARG A 95 6.06 14.07 -15.96
N LYS A 96 7.06 13.26 -16.23
CA LYS A 96 7.10 11.85 -15.83
C LYS A 96 8.20 11.62 -14.81
N LEU A 97 8.17 10.47 -14.15
CA LEU A 97 9.19 10.05 -13.18
C LEU A 97 10.41 9.49 -13.94
N GLY A 98 11.59 9.89 -13.53
CA GLY A 98 12.84 9.33 -14.02
C GLY A 98 13.25 8.04 -13.29
N ARG A 99 14.41 7.51 -13.70
CA ARG A 99 14.98 6.27 -13.15
C ARG A 99 15.20 6.33 -11.62
N GLU A 100 15.73 7.44 -11.10
CA GLU A 100 16.00 7.58 -9.66
C GLU A 100 14.72 7.72 -8.83
N GLU A 101 13.70 8.37 -9.36
CA GLU A 101 12.39 8.43 -8.70
C GLU A 101 11.70 7.06 -8.69
N ALA A 102 11.86 6.28 -9.76
CA ALA A 102 11.42 4.89 -9.79
C ALA A 102 12.16 4.04 -8.75
N ARG A 103 13.47 4.27 -8.53
CA ARG A 103 14.24 3.63 -7.45
C ARG A 103 13.63 3.91 -6.08
N VAL A 104 13.35 5.18 -5.78
CA VAL A 104 12.71 5.58 -4.51
C VAL A 104 11.37 4.86 -4.32
N PHE A 105 10.58 4.72 -5.39
CA PHE A 105 9.31 3.99 -5.34
C PHE A 105 9.51 2.50 -5.00
N PHE A 106 10.48 1.80 -5.59
CA PHE A 106 10.75 0.40 -5.28
C PHE A 106 11.28 0.21 -3.85
N HIS A 107 12.12 1.10 -3.35
CA HIS A 107 12.52 1.10 -1.94
C HIS A 107 11.32 1.30 -1.01
N TYR A 108 10.43 2.23 -1.34
CA TYR A 108 9.20 2.42 -0.57
C TYR A 108 8.35 1.16 -0.51
N LEU A 109 8.19 0.43 -1.62
CA LEU A 109 7.37 -0.79 -1.65
C LEU A 109 7.77 -1.82 -0.60
N VAL A 110 9.07 -1.90 -0.27
CA VAL A 110 9.62 -2.89 0.67
C VAL A 110 9.96 -2.32 2.05
N ASP A 111 9.72 -1.03 2.29
CA ASP A 111 9.94 -0.36 3.58
C ASP A 111 8.80 -0.67 4.54
N LYS A 112 9.00 -1.60 5.48
CA LYS A 112 8.00 -2.02 6.48
C LYS A 112 7.53 -0.87 7.38
N GLU A 113 8.35 0.17 7.55
CA GLU A 113 7.98 1.33 8.37
C GLU A 113 7.00 2.28 7.67
N LYS A 114 7.06 2.35 6.34
CA LYS A 114 6.33 3.32 5.53
C LYS A 114 5.23 2.72 4.67
N SER A 115 5.46 1.51 4.16
CA SER A 115 4.57 0.89 3.19
C SER A 115 3.65 -0.14 3.85
N ILE A 116 2.35 0.00 3.62
CA ILE A 116 1.39 -1.02 4.02
C ILE A 116 1.62 -2.32 3.25
N TYR A 117 2.09 -2.23 2.00
CA TYR A 117 2.36 -3.38 1.14
C TYR A 117 3.51 -4.25 1.67
N ALA A 118 4.56 -3.63 2.25
CA ALA A 118 5.67 -4.35 2.88
C ALA A 118 5.26 -5.15 4.13
N ASN A 119 4.04 -4.97 4.62
CA ASN A 119 3.47 -5.64 5.78
C ASN A 119 2.33 -6.62 5.42
N MET A 120 2.22 -6.96 4.14
CA MET A 120 1.22 -7.87 3.59
C MET A 120 1.93 -9.07 2.96
N THR A 121 1.36 -10.26 3.13
CA THR A 121 1.82 -11.43 2.38
C THR A 121 1.29 -11.38 0.93
N LEU A 122 1.91 -12.13 0.02
CA LEU A 122 1.40 -12.27 -1.35
C LEU A 122 -0.03 -12.84 -1.39
N GLU A 123 -0.41 -13.67 -0.41
CA GLU A 123 -1.78 -14.17 -0.27
C GLU A 123 -2.75 -13.05 0.13
N ASP A 124 -2.36 -12.20 1.10
CA ASP A 124 -3.14 -11.04 1.50
C ASP A 124 -3.33 -10.07 0.33
N GLU A 125 -2.25 -9.79 -0.40
CA GLU A 125 -2.28 -8.91 -1.58
C GLU A 125 -3.23 -9.45 -2.67
N SER A 126 -3.13 -10.73 -3.00
CA SER A 126 -4.02 -11.39 -3.97
C SER A 126 -5.51 -11.28 -3.60
N LYS A 127 -5.84 -11.50 -2.32
CA LYS A 127 -7.21 -11.36 -1.82
C LYS A 127 -7.70 -9.91 -1.92
N LEU A 128 -6.85 -8.95 -1.57
CA LEU A 128 -7.21 -7.53 -1.52
C LEU A 128 -7.25 -6.88 -2.90
N VAL A 129 -6.39 -7.27 -3.83
CA VAL A 129 -6.47 -6.83 -5.23
C VAL A 129 -7.84 -7.14 -5.82
N SER A 130 -8.42 -8.31 -5.52
CA SER A 130 -9.77 -8.67 -5.97
C SER A 130 -10.88 -7.77 -5.40
N LEU A 131 -10.64 -7.12 -4.25
CA LEU A 131 -11.61 -6.27 -3.55
C LEU A 131 -11.41 -4.77 -3.83
N THR A 132 -10.19 -4.36 -4.20
CA THR A 132 -9.84 -2.95 -4.43
C THR A 132 -9.87 -2.57 -5.90
N SER A 133 -10.15 -3.51 -6.78
CA SER A 133 -10.13 -3.26 -8.21
C SER A 133 -11.36 -2.45 -8.64
N ASP A 134 -11.13 -1.15 -8.92
CA ASP A 134 -11.88 -0.41 -9.94
C ASP A 134 -11.49 -0.94 -11.35
N PHE A 135 -11.05 -2.20 -11.43
CA PHE A 135 -10.52 -2.86 -12.61
C PHE A 135 -11.62 -3.66 -13.30
N ASP A 136 -11.65 -3.52 -14.61
CA ASP A 136 -12.41 -4.39 -15.50
C ASP A 136 -11.98 -5.86 -15.23
N PRO A 137 -12.92 -6.77 -14.90
CA PRO A 137 -12.61 -8.15 -14.63
C PRO A 137 -11.98 -8.91 -15.82
N ASP A 138 -12.05 -8.36 -17.02
CA ASP A 138 -11.51 -8.96 -18.26
C ASP A 138 -10.06 -8.56 -18.58
N GLU A 139 -9.46 -7.55 -17.89
CA GLU A 139 -8.02 -7.28 -18.01
C GLU A 139 -7.21 -8.18 -17.07
N GLU A 140 -6.15 -8.80 -17.56
CA GLU A 140 -5.18 -9.53 -16.75
C GLU A 140 -4.62 -8.60 -15.66
N LYS A 141 -5.10 -8.77 -14.43
CA LYS A 141 -4.99 -7.81 -13.32
C LYS A 141 -3.57 -7.34 -13.00
N GLU A 142 -2.57 -8.22 -13.15
CA GLU A 142 -1.16 -7.89 -12.90
C GLU A 142 -0.59 -6.95 -13.96
N THR A 143 -0.97 -7.14 -15.22
CA THR A 143 -0.49 -6.35 -16.36
C THR A 143 -0.97 -4.89 -16.27
N SER A 144 -2.18 -4.66 -15.79
CA SER A 144 -2.78 -3.33 -15.70
C SER A 144 -2.05 -2.40 -14.71
N ILE A 145 -1.65 -2.89 -13.53
CA ILE A 145 -0.93 -2.08 -12.53
C ILE A 145 0.46 -1.71 -13.05
N VAL A 146 1.17 -2.66 -13.65
CA VAL A 146 2.51 -2.44 -14.21
C VAL A 146 2.46 -1.49 -15.40
N VAL A 147 1.48 -1.64 -16.30
CA VAL A 147 1.26 -0.71 -17.43
C VAL A 147 1.01 0.71 -16.93
N LYS A 148 0.20 0.87 -15.89
CA LYS A 148 -0.10 2.17 -15.30
C LYS A 148 1.15 2.81 -14.67
N LEU A 149 1.94 2.02 -13.97
CA LEU A 149 3.23 2.48 -13.43
C LEU A 149 4.16 2.92 -14.56
N LEU A 150 4.36 2.09 -15.60
CA LEU A 150 5.24 2.39 -16.73
C LEU A 150 4.79 3.65 -17.49
N SER A 151 3.48 3.91 -17.58
CA SER A 151 2.96 5.11 -18.22
C SER A 151 3.37 6.42 -17.52
N MET A 152 3.68 6.35 -16.23
CA MET A 152 4.14 7.49 -15.43
C MET A 152 5.66 7.71 -15.51
N LEU A 153 6.42 6.79 -16.14
CA LEU A 153 7.87 6.86 -16.27
C LEU A 153 8.28 7.47 -17.60
N GLU A 154 9.42 8.18 -17.61
CA GLU A 154 10.11 8.63 -18.85
C GLU A 154 11.29 7.72 -19.13
N GLY A 155 11.73 7.65 -20.38
CA GLY A 155 12.88 6.84 -20.80
C GLY A 155 12.67 5.33 -20.70
N VAL A 156 11.42 4.88 -20.66
CA VAL A 156 11.05 3.45 -20.66
C VAL A 156 11.40 2.81 -22.00
N LYS A 157 12.02 1.64 -21.97
CA LYS A 157 12.29 0.84 -23.17
C LYS A 157 11.01 0.54 -23.94
N PRO A 158 11.04 0.53 -25.28
CA PRO A 158 9.87 0.23 -26.08
C PRO A 158 9.33 -1.20 -25.91
N ASN A 159 10.21 -2.14 -25.53
CA ASN A 159 9.90 -3.57 -25.41
C ASN A 159 10.24 -4.08 -24.01
N VAL A 160 9.58 -3.55 -22.97
CA VAL A 160 9.72 -4.06 -21.60
C VAL A 160 9.10 -5.46 -21.52
N ASP A 161 9.86 -6.44 -21.05
CA ASP A 161 9.33 -7.77 -20.72
C ASP A 161 8.48 -7.67 -19.44
N MET A 162 7.17 -7.58 -19.62
CA MET A 162 6.21 -7.37 -18.54
C MET A 162 6.16 -8.54 -17.57
N LEU A 163 6.32 -9.78 -18.07
CA LEU A 163 6.30 -10.97 -17.21
C LEU A 163 7.58 -11.05 -16.37
N LEU A 164 8.73 -10.74 -16.98
CA LEU A 164 10.00 -10.66 -16.25
C LEU A 164 9.93 -9.54 -15.19
N LEU A 165 9.40 -8.37 -15.54
CA LEU A 165 9.24 -7.25 -14.61
C LEU A 165 8.35 -7.64 -13.42
N ALA A 166 7.20 -8.27 -13.67
CA ALA A 166 6.30 -8.74 -12.62
C ALA A 166 6.99 -9.76 -11.71
N ASN A 167 7.69 -10.75 -12.28
CA ASN A 167 8.43 -11.73 -11.50
C ASN A 167 9.54 -11.11 -10.65
N MET A 168 10.31 -10.18 -11.20
CA MET A 168 11.39 -9.51 -10.46
C MET A 168 10.84 -8.63 -9.33
N THR A 169 9.72 -7.97 -9.53
CA THR A 169 9.03 -7.22 -8.47
C THR A 169 8.55 -8.14 -7.34
N LYS A 170 7.97 -9.29 -7.69
CA LYS A 170 7.59 -10.33 -6.70
C LYS A 170 8.80 -10.87 -5.93
N ILE A 171 9.92 -11.13 -6.61
CA ILE A 171 11.17 -11.55 -5.96
C ILE A 171 11.66 -10.50 -4.96
N LEU A 172 11.60 -9.22 -5.33
CA LEU A 172 11.97 -8.11 -4.43
C LEU A 172 11.11 -8.13 -3.16
N VAL A 173 9.79 -8.27 -3.29
CA VAL A 173 8.86 -8.33 -2.15
C VAL A 173 9.13 -9.56 -1.29
N ILE A 174 9.25 -10.75 -1.88
CA ILE A 174 9.56 -12.01 -1.15
C ILE A 174 10.90 -11.87 -0.41
N THR A 175 11.90 -11.27 -1.03
CA THR A 175 13.21 -11.03 -0.39
C THR A 175 13.09 -10.11 0.81
N ALA A 176 12.25 -9.07 0.72
CA ALA A 176 12.00 -8.16 1.83
C ALA A 176 11.19 -8.81 2.97
N GLU A 177 10.23 -9.68 2.66
CA GLU A 177 9.49 -10.48 3.65
C GLU A 177 10.43 -11.43 4.42
N ALA A 178 11.36 -12.07 3.70
CA ALA A 178 12.32 -13.01 4.25
C ALA A 178 13.57 -12.35 4.86
N LYS A 179 13.51 -11.08 5.27
CA LYS A 179 14.65 -10.33 5.81
C LYS A 179 15.42 -11.10 6.90
N ASP A 180 14.69 -11.73 7.81
CA ASP A 180 15.27 -12.44 8.96
C ASP A 180 15.98 -13.76 8.57
N GLU A 181 15.71 -14.28 7.37
CA GLU A 181 16.36 -15.47 6.78
C GLU A 181 17.65 -15.12 6.01
N LEU A 182 17.91 -13.83 5.81
CA LEU A 182 19.03 -13.34 5.01
C LEU A 182 20.17 -12.81 5.89
N HIS A 183 21.38 -12.77 5.31
CA HIS A 183 22.52 -12.17 5.98
C HIS A 183 22.35 -10.64 6.15
N GLU A 184 22.14 -10.19 7.39
CA GLU A 184 21.87 -8.79 7.73
C GLU A 184 22.92 -7.82 7.13
N ARG A 185 24.21 -8.17 7.20
CA ARG A 185 25.31 -7.30 6.72
C ARG A 185 25.23 -6.91 5.24
N VAL A 186 24.53 -7.68 4.43
CA VAL A 186 24.41 -7.47 2.98
C VAL A 186 22.94 -7.32 2.53
N TYR A 187 22.01 -7.25 3.46
CA TYR A 187 20.59 -7.17 3.17
C TYR A 187 20.27 -5.95 2.28
N GLU A 188 20.67 -4.75 2.70
CA GLU A 188 20.43 -3.52 1.93
C GLU A 188 21.06 -3.60 0.52
N LYS A 189 22.28 -4.13 0.43
CA LYS A 189 22.93 -4.34 -0.87
C LYS A 189 22.17 -5.35 -1.74
N THR A 190 21.55 -6.35 -1.14
CA THR A 190 20.70 -7.33 -1.86
C THR A 190 19.47 -6.65 -2.43
N ILE A 191 18.77 -5.83 -1.63
CA ILE A 191 17.62 -5.03 -2.05
C ILE A 191 18.01 -4.09 -3.20
N ASP A 192 19.10 -3.33 -3.04
CA ASP A 192 19.61 -2.43 -4.09
C ASP A 192 19.91 -3.17 -5.39
N THR A 193 20.54 -4.35 -5.31
CA THR A 193 20.87 -5.17 -6.48
C THR A 193 19.61 -5.64 -7.22
N LEU A 194 18.57 -6.02 -6.49
CA LEU A 194 17.27 -6.41 -7.07
C LEU A 194 16.57 -5.23 -7.72
N ILE A 195 16.58 -4.07 -7.05
CA ILE A 195 16.02 -2.82 -7.60
C ILE A 195 16.78 -2.41 -8.87
N ASP A 196 18.11 -2.45 -8.87
CA ASP A 196 18.92 -2.19 -10.06
C ASP A 196 18.57 -3.12 -11.21
N SER A 197 18.35 -4.39 -10.92
CA SER A 197 17.93 -5.38 -11.92
C SER A 197 16.56 -5.03 -12.52
N ILE A 198 15.60 -4.62 -11.68
CA ILE A 198 14.27 -4.17 -12.10
C ILE A 198 14.39 -2.91 -12.97
N LEU A 199 15.16 -1.91 -12.52
CA LEU A 199 15.35 -0.68 -13.26
C LEU A 199 16.05 -0.93 -14.62
N ASN A 200 16.95 -1.91 -14.69
CA ASN A 200 17.58 -2.31 -15.96
C ASN A 200 16.65 -3.05 -16.91
N ILE A 201 15.54 -3.61 -16.44
CA ILE A 201 14.47 -4.14 -17.31
C ILE A 201 13.69 -2.96 -17.91
N ILE A 202 13.40 -1.94 -17.12
CA ILE A 202 12.53 -0.80 -17.49
C ILE A 202 13.28 0.20 -18.38
N PHE A 203 14.49 0.62 -17.99
CA PHE A 203 15.22 1.73 -18.59
C PHE A 203 16.40 1.28 -19.43
N GLU A 204 16.73 2.06 -20.47
CA GLU A 204 18.00 1.91 -21.21
C GLU A 204 19.21 2.12 -20.28
N LYS A 205 20.33 1.43 -20.57
CA LYS A 205 21.59 1.65 -19.85
C LYS A 205 22.15 3.02 -20.26
N GLY A 206 22.25 3.95 -19.30
CA GLY A 206 22.92 5.24 -19.52
C GLY A 206 22.01 6.46 -19.66
N CYS A 207 20.72 6.37 -19.28
CA CYS A 207 19.87 7.52 -19.05
C CYS A 207 19.91 7.87 -17.54
N ASP A 208 20.97 8.51 -17.11
CA ASP A 208 21.05 9.20 -15.80
C ASP A 208 20.71 10.67 -15.98
#